data_360291e8b0eaf9696abeba9c7e109a83
#
_entry.id   360291e8b0eaf9696abeba9c7e109a83
#
_cell.length_a   1.000
_cell.length_b   1.000
_cell.length_c   1.000
_cell.angle_alpha   90.00
_cell.angle_beta   90.00
_cell.angle_gamma   90.00
#
_symmetry.space_group_name_H-M   'P 1'
#
loop_
_entity.id
_entity.type
_entity.pdbx_description
1 polymer ?
#
loop_
_entity_poly.entity_id
_entity_poly.type
_entity_poly.pdbx_seq_one_letter_code
_entity_poly.pdbx_strand_id
1 'polypeptide(L)'
;MGTVMGSDMRPNLLFIITDDHSPEVLGSCEADTPMPMPGFRRLAQEGMVFDRSYCANSLCGPSRACMLTGRHSHNNGFLYNYGGPAFDGSQPTYPKMLQAAGYQTGIVGKWHLISQPTGFHSWQVFPSQGDYWNPTFQQLGPQGRTVHHQDRGYVTDLVTTKAIDWMENRDKSKPFALIVGHKAPHRNWIPAPRHLKAVKEYVSKLTPPDTLMDDYANRPEFLRHNRQSVLWDMCNWNDNHLMQKMIPFDVMKEIVPKWALRGMVDRGVFKDNGGVPADFNWDAHKPKFPAKNNFGWGLDFMDPGTREVYEDFFNTRTKEFVEAFRAGKVQTERDMAVLRWRWYMEDYLGTLLSVDQSISTLLDYLDRHGLSENTLVIYVGDQGFYLGEHGLYDKRWIFEQSFRMPLVMRWKGRIAPGVRSQAMVQNIDYAPTILEIAGANTPENVNTMEGVSLTPLFRTGEAPAFTDRPLYYAFYEQPGEHNAPRHDGFRTRRYTFAHIWTPTQEERRSGVRRPENEWLLIDNEKDPKQMHNVATDPAYAEVMNQMKEIYHQLRSRYRVPENCPGNGPRIPDFKPSW
;
A
#
# COMPACT_ATOMS: atom_id res chain seq x y z
N MET A 1 26.41 -41.90 12.89
CA MET A 1 26.20 -41.90 11.42
C MET A 1 25.66 -40.55 11.05
N GLY A 2 26.53 -39.66 10.57
CA GLY A 2 26.11 -38.33 10.12
C GLY A 2 25.44 -38.47 8.76
N THR A 3 24.19 -38.11 8.71
CA THR A 3 23.46 -37.93 7.45
C THR A 3 24.13 -36.78 6.70
N VAL A 4 24.89 -37.10 5.67
CA VAL A 4 25.32 -36.12 4.66
C VAL A 4 24.06 -35.50 4.10
N MET A 5 23.77 -34.26 4.47
CA MET A 5 22.73 -33.47 3.82
C MET A 5 23.12 -33.33 2.38
N GLY A 6 22.29 -33.94 1.52
CA GLY A 6 22.48 -33.94 0.08
C GLY A 6 22.61 -32.53 -0.44
N SER A 7 23.58 -32.40 -1.33
CA SER A 7 23.96 -31.23 -2.11
C SER A 7 22.80 -30.35 -2.59
N ASP A 8 23.00 -29.04 -2.44
CA ASP A 8 22.75 -28.03 -3.46
C ASP A 8 21.35 -27.92 -4.09
N MET A 9 20.26 -28.14 -3.35
CA MET A 9 18.98 -27.67 -3.85
C MET A 9 18.78 -26.22 -3.43
N ARG A 10 19.08 -25.31 -4.35
CA ARG A 10 18.73 -23.89 -4.21
C ARG A 10 17.23 -23.78 -3.95
N PRO A 11 16.79 -22.96 -2.95
CA PRO A 11 15.38 -22.90 -2.59
C PRO A 11 14.52 -22.28 -3.67
N ASN A 12 13.26 -22.66 -3.72
CA ASN A 12 12.25 -21.91 -4.45
C ASN A 12 11.93 -20.60 -3.71
N LEU A 13 11.43 -19.62 -4.44
CA LEU A 13 10.92 -18.36 -3.91
C LEU A 13 9.45 -18.18 -4.30
N LEU A 14 8.59 -18.01 -3.32
CA LEU A 14 7.22 -17.53 -3.48
C LEU A 14 7.11 -16.15 -2.81
N PHE A 15 7.02 -15.09 -3.62
CA PHE A 15 6.97 -13.71 -3.14
C PHE A 15 5.56 -13.14 -3.35
N ILE A 16 4.78 -13.02 -2.26
CA ILE A 16 3.40 -12.53 -2.26
C ILE A 16 3.42 -11.06 -1.87
N ILE A 17 2.95 -10.20 -2.76
CA ILE A 17 2.89 -8.74 -2.55
C ILE A 17 1.43 -8.31 -2.59
N THR A 18 0.98 -7.63 -1.53
CA THR A 18 -0.31 -6.94 -1.47
C THR A 18 -0.14 -5.45 -1.69
N ASP A 19 -1.21 -4.78 -2.06
CA ASP A 19 -1.24 -3.36 -2.39
C ASP A 19 -2.01 -2.60 -1.30
N ASP A 20 -1.36 -1.65 -0.63
CA ASP A 20 -1.97 -0.84 0.43
C ASP A 20 -2.32 -1.61 1.73
N HIS A 21 -1.48 -2.55 2.15
CA HIS A 21 -1.75 -3.32 3.37
C HIS A 21 -1.20 -2.63 4.63
N SER A 22 -2.12 -2.15 5.48
CA SER A 22 -1.75 -1.58 6.79
C SER A 22 -1.07 -2.60 7.69
N PRO A 23 0.07 -2.28 8.31
CA PRO A 23 0.75 -3.18 9.24
C PRO A 23 -0.10 -3.47 10.51
N GLU A 24 -1.03 -2.59 10.87
CA GLU A 24 -1.91 -2.76 12.03
C GLU A 24 -2.85 -3.97 11.87
N VAL A 25 -3.27 -4.27 10.64
CA VAL A 25 -4.13 -5.44 10.38
C VAL A 25 -3.36 -6.75 10.54
N LEU A 26 -2.06 -6.78 10.18
CA LEU A 26 -1.25 -7.97 10.39
C LEU A 26 -1.08 -8.30 11.89
N GLY A 27 -0.96 -7.28 12.74
CA GLY A 27 -0.93 -7.45 14.19
C GLY A 27 -2.25 -8.01 14.76
N SER A 28 -3.39 -7.73 14.10
CA SER A 28 -4.70 -8.24 14.51
C SER A 28 -4.98 -9.70 14.12
N CYS A 29 -4.08 -10.37 13.41
CA CYS A 29 -4.20 -11.79 13.02
C CYS A 29 -3.83 -12.77 14.13
N GLU A 30 -3.60 -12.31 15.38
CA GLU A 30 -3.33 -13.16 16.54
C GLU A 30 -4.55 -13.92 17.04
N ALA A 31 -4.33 -14.92 17.90
CA ALA A 31 -5.34 -15.93 18.26
C ALA A 31 -6.66 -15.38 18.82
N ASP A 32 -6.62 -14.21 19.44
CA ASP A 32 -7.76 -13.61 20.15
C ASP A 32 -8.52 -12.56 19.34
N THR A 33 -8.18 -12.37 18.07
CA THR A 33 -8.92 -11.43 17.22
C THR A 33 -10.21 -12.10 16.72
N PRO A 34 -11.34 -11.37 16.77
CA PRO A 34 -12.62 -11.94 16.35
C PRO A 34 -12.74 -12.16 14.84
N MET A 35 -11.85 -11.58 14.01
CA MET A 35 -11.87 -11.80 12.56
C MET A 35 -10.98 -13.00 12.19
N PRO A 36 -11.56 -14.09 11.65
CA PRO A 36 -10.79 -15.26 11.31
C PRO A 36 -9.93 -15.00 10.06
N MET A 37 -8.62 -14.91 10.24
CA MET A 37 -7.61 -14.86 9.18
C MET A 37 -6.63 -16.03 9.35
N PRO A 38 -7.04 -17.26 9.06
CA PRO A 38 -6.24 -18.47 9.30
C PRO A 38 -4.97 -18.51 8.44
N GLY A 39 -5.00 -17.95 7.24
CA GLY A 39 -3.84 -17.90 6.33
C GLY A 39 -2.72 -17.02 6.87
N PHE A 40 -3.04 -15.81 7.29
CA PHE A 40 -2.08 -14.92 7.94
C PHE A 40 -1.57 -15.49 9.26
N ARG A 41 -2.47 -16.04 10.09
CA ARG A 41 -2.10 -16.67 11.35
C ARG A 41 -1.11 -17.80 11.13
N ARG A 42 -1.42 -18.71 10.21
CA ARG A 42 -0.53 -19.81 9.86
C ARG A 42 0.84 -19.32 9.37
N LEU A 43 0.83 -18.33 8.47
CA LEU A 43 2.08 -17.76 7.94
C LEU A 43 2.94 -17.14 9.06
N ALA A 44 2.31 -16.41 10.01
CA ALA A 44 2.99 -15.83 11.15
C ALA A 44 3.53 -16.89 12.14
N GLN A 45 2.75 -17.94 12.40
CA GLN A 45 3.14 -19.04 13.30
C GLN A 45 4.24 -19.92 12.73
N GLU A 46 4.24 -20.17 11.41
CA GLU A 46 5.24 -20.99 10.74
C GLU A 46 6.43 -20.18 10.24
N GLY A 47 6.39 -18.85 10.32
CA GLY A 47 7.40 -17.91 9.85
C GLY A 47 7.85 -16.93 10.93
N MET A 48 8.55 -15.90 10.51
CA MET A 48 8.99 -14.76 11.31
C MET A 48 8.27 -13.50 10.86
N VAL A 49 7.68 -12.78 11.80
CA VAL A 49 7.04 -11.47 11.59
C VAL A 49 8.06 -10.37 11.87
N PHE A 50 8.19 -9.41 10.97
CA PHE A 50 9.07 -8.25 11.16
C PHE A 50 8.21 -7.03 11.53
N ASP A 51 8.23 -6.66 12.81
CA ASP A 51 7.40 -5.56 13.33
C ASP A 51 7.87 -4.17 12.88
N ARG A 52 9.11 -4.07 12.41
CA ARG A 52 9.76 -2.81 11.99
C ARG A 52 10.26 -2.90 10.55
N SER A 53 9.38 -3.28 9.65
CA SER A 53 9.65 -3.30 8.21
C SER A 53 9.10 -2.04 7.55
N TYR A 54 9.90 -1.37 6.71
CA TYR A 54 9.60 -0.06 6.14
C TYR A 54 9.81 -0.03 4.62
N CYS A 55 9.07 0.82 3.91
CA CYS A 55 9.30 1.08 2.50
C CYS A 55 10.30 2.24 2.30
N ALA A 56 10.94 2.33 1.15
CA ALA A 56 11.84 3.44 0.82
C ALA A 56 11.08 4.63 0.19
N ASN A 57 9.89 4.37 -0.35
CA ASN A 57 8.96 5.35 -0.91
C ASN A 57 7.54 4.79 -0.74
N SER A 58 6.65 5.55 -0.12
CA SER A 58 5.30 5.11 0.22
C SER A 58 4.30 5.29 -0.94
N LEU A 59 4.67 4.73 -2.10
CA LEU A 59 3.85 4.62 -3.31
C LEU A 59 4.04 3.26 -3.96
N CYS A 60 2.96 2.71 -4.52
CA CYS A 60 2.92 1.35 -5.08
C CYS A 60 4.07 1.06 -6.07
N GLY A 61 4.10 1.77 -7.20
CA GLY A 61 5.12 1.54 -8.23
C GLY A 61 6.54 1.81 -7.75
N PRO A 62 6.84 2.98 -7.15
CA PRO A 62 8.16 3.28 -6.59
C PRO A 62 8.64 2.26 -5.56
N SER A 63 7.77 1.83 -4.63
CA SER A 63 8.11 0.79 -3.67
C SER A 63 8.43 -0.55 -4.33
N ARG A 64 7.63 -0.97 -5.32
CA ARG A 64 7.87 -2.20 -6.10
C ARG A 64 9.19 -2.12 -6.88
N ALA A 65 9.54 -0.97 -7.46
CA ALA A 65 10.83 -0.75 -8.10
C ALA A 65 11.99 -0.88 -7.09
N CYS A 66 11.83 -0.35 -5.86
CA CYS A 66 12.82 -0.51 -4.80
C CYS A 66 13.02 -1.98 -4.41
N MET A 67 11.95 -2.77 -4.28
CA MET A 67 12.03 -4.21 -3.99
C MET A 67 12.76 -4.98 -5.09
N LEU A 68 12.49 -4.65 -6.36
CA LEU A 68 13.11 -5.34 -7.50
C LEU A 68 14.59 -5.05 -7.65
N THR A 69 15.01 -3.80 -7.37
CA THR A 69 16.36 -3.32 -7.63
C THR A 69 17.27 -3.33 -6.41
N GLY A 70 16.70 -3.40 -5.19
CA GLY A 70 17.45 -3.18 -3.96
C GLY A 70 17.97 -1.74 -3.81
N ARG A 71 17.35 -0.75 -4.49
CA ARG A 71 17.79 0.64 -4.59
C ARG A 71 16.67 1.62 -4.29
N HIS A 72 17.00 2.76 -3.69
CA HIS A 72 16.05 3.85 -3.50
C HIS A 72 15.56 4.42 -4.83
N SER A 73 14.38 5.05 -4.81
CA SER A 73 13.70 5.56 -6.02
C SER A 73 14.55 6.52 -6.85
N HIS A 74 15.33 7.42 -6.24
CA HIS A 74 16.21 8.34 -6.97
C HIS A 74 17.35 7.64 -7.71
N ASN A 75 17.76 6.44 -7.28
CA ASN A 75 18.81 5.65 -7.90
C ASN A 75 18.30 4.57 -8.86
N ASN A 76 17.02 4.15 -8.73
CA ASN A 76 16.37 3.28 -9.72
C ASN A 76 15.57 4.06 -10.78
N GLY A 77 15.38 5.37 -10.60
CA GLY A 77 14.75 6.28 -11.55
C GLY A 77 13.22 6.25 -11.57
N PHE A 78 12.55 5.40 -10.77
CA PHE A 78 11.09 5.29 -10.74
C PHE A 78 10.53 6.01 -9.50
N LEU A 79 10.09 7.25 -9.68
CA LEU A 79 9.77 8.18 -8.59
C LEU A 79 8.27 8.29 -8.30
N TYR A 80 7.41 8.08 -9.31
CA TYR A 80 5.98 8.38 -9.29
C TYR A 80 5.14 7.23 -9.84
N ASN A 81 3.86 7.19 -9.46
CA ASN A 81 2.91 6.26 -10.07
C ASN A 81 2.44 6.76 -11.46
N TYR A 82 2.32 8.07 -11.64
CA TYR A 82 1.78 8.70 -12.85
C TYR A 82 2.63 9.90 -13.28
N GLY A 83 2.62 10.17 -14.58
CA GLY A 83 3.28 11.37 -15.14
C GLY A 83 4.81 11.31 -15.21
N GLY A 84 5.42 10.24 -14.72
CA GLY A 84 6.85 9.98 -14.85
C GLY A 84 7.18 9.00 -15.99
N PRO A 85 8.48 8.74 -16.22
CA PRO A 85 8.91 7.73 -17.17
C PRO A 85 8.51 6.33 -16.71
N ALA A 86 8.32 5.41 -17.64
CA ALA A 86 8.19 3.99 -17.34
C ALA A 86 9.49 3.48 -16.66
N PHE A 87 9.35 2.45 -15.82
CA PHE A 87 10.50 1.81 -15.20
C PHE A 87 11.47 1.31 -16.27
N ASP A 88 12.74 1.68 -16.13
CA ASP A 88 13.79 1.20 -17.03
C ASP A 88 14.06 -0.28 -16.76
N GLY A 89 13.42 -1.11 -17.58
CA GLY A 89 13.58 -2.56 -17.51
C GLY A 89 14.96 -3.05 -17.95
N SER A 90 15.89 -2.21 -18.43
CA SER A 90 17.26 -2.62 -18.77
C SER A 90 18.14 -2.77 -17.53
N GLN A 91 17.86 -2.02 -16.46
CA GLN A 91 18.66 -2.00 -15.25
C GLN A 91 18.69 -3.36 -14.52
N PRO A 92 19.69 -3.58 -13.65
CA PRO A 92 19.80 -4.78 -12.83
C PRO A 92 18.59 -4.93 -11.88
N THR A 93 17.97 -6.13 -11.87
CA THR A 93 16.90 -6.51 -10.94
C THR A 93 17.13 -7.93 -10.46
N TYR A 94 16.71 -8.27 -9.22
CA TYR A 94 16.90 -9.62 -8.71
C TYR A 94 16.27 -10.73 -9.59
N PRO A 95 15.09 -10.52 -10.26
CA PRO A 95 14.56 -11.56 -11.14
C PRO A 95 15.48 -11.89 -12.32
N LYS A 96 16.14 -10.88 -12.91
CA LYS A 96 17.14 -11.11 -13.99
C LYS A 96 18.35 -11.89 -13.49
N MET A 97 18.83 -11.54 -12.30
CA MET A 97 19.97 -12.22 -11.67
C MET A 97 19.63 -13.67 -11.33
N LEU A 98 18.41 -13.93 -10.87
CA LEU A 98 17.88 -15.27 -10.65
C LEU A 98 17.76 -16.07 -11.96
N GLN A 99 17.33 -15.45 -13.05
CA GLN A 99 17.33 -16.10 -14.38
C GLN A 99 18.73 -16.52 -14.79
N ALA A 100 19.71 -15.62 -14.65
CA ALA A 100 21.12 -15.91 -14.94
C ALA A 100 21.68 -17.03 -14.06
N ALA A 101 21.17 -17.16 -12.80
CA ALA A 101 21.48 -18.24 -11.89
C ALA A 101 20.70 -19.54 -12.15
N GLY A 102 19.90 -19.61 -13.22
CA GLY A 102 19.18 -20.82 -13.64
C GLY A 102 17.81 -21.04 -13.00
N TYR A 103 17.25 -20.03 -12.32
CA TYR A 103 15.86 -20.09 -11.83
C TYR A 103 14.86 -19.93 -12.97
N GLN A 104 13.73 -20.61 -12.87
CA GLN A 104 12.55 -20.25 -13.65
C GLN A 104 11.78 -19.15 -12.93
N THR A 105 11.60 -18.00 -13.58
CA THR A 105 11.00 -16.81 -12.98
C THR A 105 9.64 -16.50 -13.59
N GLY A 106 8.68 -16.10 -12.76
CA GLY A 106 7.34 -15.70 -13.17
C GLY A 106 6.78 -14.58 -12.31
N ILE A 107 5.79 -13.85 -12.86
CA ILE A 107 4.98 -12.89 -12.12
C ILE A 107 3.52 -12.96 -12.57
N VAL A 108 2.61 -12.93 -11.58
CA VAL A 108 1.16 -12.92 -11.80
C VAL A 108 0.55 -11.77 -11.00
N GLY A 109 -0.39 -11.03 -11.60
CA GLY A 109 -1.18 -9.99 -10.95
C GLY A 109 -0.60 -8.59 -11.12
N LYS A 110 -0.45 -7.81 -10.05
CA LYS A 110 -0.05 -6.40 -10.15
C LYS A 110 1.45 -6.23 -10.38
N TRP A 111 1.79 -5.57 -11.50
CA TRP A 111 3.15 -5.08 -11.82
C TRP A 111 3.32 -3.59 -11.48
N HIS A 112 2.52 -2.76 -12.08
CA HIS A 112 2.38 -1.32 -11.82
C HIS A 112 3.66 -0.48 -12.00
N LEU A 113 4.49 -0.82 -13.00
CA LEU A 113 5.71 -0.06 -13.33
C LEU A 113 5.65 0.59 -14.72
N ILE A 114 4.47 0.66 -15.34
CA ILE A 114 4.21 1.26 -16.67
C ILE A 114 4.90 0.50 -17.82
N SER A 115 6.05 -0.13 -17.58
CA SER A 115 6.79 -0.94 -18.53
C SER A 115 6.28 -2.38 -18.61
N GLN A 116 6.68 -3.12 -19.64
CA GLN A 116 6.56 -4.58 -19.62
C GLN A 116 7.47 -5.19 -18.54
N PRO A 117 7.05 -6.27 -17.87
CA PRO A 117 7.92 -7.00 -16.94
C PRO A 117 9.16 -7.58 -17.65
N THR A 118 10.33 -7.37 -17.05
CA THR A 118 11.60 -7.93 -17.52
C THR A 118 12.24 -8.78 -16.42
N GLY A 119 13.00 -9.81 -16.81
CA GLY A 119 13.58 -10.77 -15.85
C GLY A 119 12.62 -11.91 -15.51
N PHE A 120 11.56 -12.13 -16.31
CA PHE A 120 10.61 -13.21 -16.14
C PHE A 120 10.49 -14.04 -17.42
N HIS A 121 10.46 -15.37 -17.26
CA HIS A 121 10.21 -16.29 -18.36
C HIS A 121 8.75 -16.21 -18.85
N SER A 122 7.84 -15.95 -17.92
CA SER A 122 6.43 -15.72 -18.22
C SER A 122 5.79 -14.77 -17.21
N TRP A 123 4.78 -14.05 -17.67
CA TRP A 123 4.06 -13.10 -16.83
C TRP A 123 2.60 -12.93 -17.31
N GLN A 124 1.71 -12.74 -16.34
CA GLN A 124 0.32 -12.36 -16.55
C GLN A 124 -0.02 -11.25 -15.55
N VAL A 125 0.00 -10.01 -15.99
CA VAL A 125 -0.10 -8.85 -15.11
C VAL A 125 -1.23 -7.90 -15.53
N PHE A 126 -1.70 -7.09 -14.59
CA PHE A 126 -2.67 -6.03 -14.90
C PHE A 126 -2.01 -4.92 -15.71
N PRO A 127 -2.71 -4.30 -16.67
CA PRO A 127 -2.19 -3.16 -17.42
C PRO A 127 -1.97 -1.90 -16.56
N SER A 128 -2.64 -1.80 -15.40
CA SER A 128 -2.53 -0.71 -14.42
C SER A 128 -2.80 -1.25 -13.02
N GLN A 129 -3.78 -0.68 -12.30
CA GLN A 129 -4.18 -1.09 -10.94
C GLN A 129 -4.97 -2.40 -10.88
N GLY A 130 -5.56 -2.82 -12.00
CA GLY A 130 -6.49 -3.95 -12.07
C GLY A 130 -7.87 -3.62 -11.48
N ASP A 131 -8.86 -4.44 -11.84
CA ASP A 131 -10.24 -4.37 -11.36
C ASP A 131 -10.52 -5.52 -10.40
N TYR A 132 -11.41 -5.31 -9.40
CA TYR A 132 -11.78 -6.38 -8.47
C TYR A 132 -12.58 -7.50 -9.15
N TRP A 133 -13.37 -7.15 -10.17
CA TRP A 133 -14.14 -8.11 -10.94
C TRP A 133 -13.77 -8.07 -12.40
N ASN A 134 -13.68 -9.27 -13.01
CA ASN A 134 -13.38 -9.49 -14.42
C ASN A 134 -12.18 -8.68 -14.91
N PRO A 135 -11.02 -8.77 -14.20
CA PRO A 135 -9.84 -7.99 -14.52
C PRO A 135 -9.30 -8.32 -15.91
N THR A 136 -8.77 -7.29 -16.57
CA THR A 136 -7.94 -7.49 -17.76
C THR A 136 -6.54 -7.88 -17.33
N PHE A 137 -6.01 -8.93 -17.94
CA PHE A 137 -4.59 -9.29 -17.85
C PHE A 137 -3.90 -8.99 -19.18
N GLN A 138 -2.64 -8.69 -19.10
CA GLN A 138 -1.73 -8.64 -20.24
C GLN A 138 -0.62 -9.66 -20.03
N GLN A 139 -0.14 -10.26 -21.13
CA GLN A 139 0.92 -11.25 -21.14
C GLN A 139 1.75 -11.15 -22.41
N LEU A 140 2.90 -11.81 -22.41
CA LEU A 140 3.73 -11.91 -23.59
C LEU A 140 3.06 -12.87 -24.60
N GLY A 141 2.71 -12.34 -25.74
CA GLY A 141 2.16 -13.10 -26.86
C GLY A 141 3.22 -13.43 -27.92
N PRO A 142 2.80 -13.99 -29.06
CA PRO A 142 3.69 -14.30 -30.17
C PRO A 142 4.51 -13.09 -30.64
N GLN A 143 5.74 -13.34 -31.05
CA GLN A 143 6.68 -12.32 -31.56
C GLN A 143 7.00 -11.20 -30.54
N GLY A 144 6.87 -11.47 -29.22
CA GLY A 144 7.18 -10.50 -28.17
C GLY A 144 6.15 -9.37 -28.00
N ARG A 145 4.99 -9.44 -28.64
CA ARG A 145 3.92 -8.45 -28.50
C ARG A 145 3.11 -8.71 -27.24
N THR A 146 2.71 -7.65 -26.55
CA THR A 146 1.75 -7.76 -25.44
C THR A 146 0.36 -8.09 -26.00
N VAL A 147 -0.27 -9.11 -25.45
CA VAL A 147 -1.67 -9.47 -25.70
C VAL A 147 -2.48 -9.27 -24.43
N HIS A 148 -3.73 -8.86 -24.59
CA HIS A 148 -4.67 -8.63 -23.51
C HIS A 148 -5.80 -9.65 -23.55
N HIS A 149 -6.20 -10.12 -22.38
CA HIS A 149 -7.40 -10.95 -22.22
C HIS A 149 -8.12 -10.56 -20.94
N GLN A 150 -9.43 -10.68 -20.93
CA GLN A 150 -10.26 -10.45 -19.75
C GLN A 150 -10.70 -11.80 -19.18
N ASP A 151 -10.42 -12.02 -17.90
CA ASP A 151 -10.89 -13.20 -17.18
C ASP A 151 -12.12 -12.87 -16.35
N ARG A 152 -13.06 -13.81 -16.28
CA ARG A 152 -14.27 -13.65 -15.47
C ARG A 152 -14.05 -14.17 -14.05
N GLY A 153 -14.40 -13.38 -13.06
CA GLY A 153 -14.31 -13.75 -11.66
C GLY A 153 -13.69 -12.68 -10.78
N TYR A 154 -13.52 -13.01 -9.50
CA TYR A 154 -12.94 -12.12 -8.51
C TYR A 154 -11.42 -12.13 -8.60
N VAL A 155 -10.82 -10.95 -8.62
CA VAL A 155 -9.39 -10.74 -8.94
C VAL A 155 -8.44 -11.54 -8.06
N THR A 156 -8.67 -11.59 -6.75
CA THR A 156 -7.76 -12.29 -5.82
C THR A 156 -7.79 -13.80 -6.07
N ASP A 157 -8.97 -14.36 -6.36
CA ASP A 157 -9.13 -15.78 -6.69
C ASP A 157 -8.44 -16.11 -8.02
N LEU A 158 -8.61 -15.24 -9.03
CA LEU A 158 -7.98 -15.41 -10.34
C LEU A 158 -6.44 -15.35 -10.25
N VAL A 159 -5.89 -14.39 -9.49
CA VAL A 159 -4.44 -14.29 -9.27
C VAL A 159 -3.91 -15.55 -8.57
N THR A 160 -4.64 -16.06 -7.57
CA THR A 160 -4.27 -17.29 -6.86
C THR A 160 -4.28 -18.50 -7.78
N THR A 161 -5.33 -18.67 -8.57
CA THR A 161 -5.44 -19.76 -9.56
C THR A 161 -4.30 -19.70 -10.58
N LYS A 162 -4.04 -18.52 -11.15
CA LYS A 162 -2.94 -18.34 -12.12
C LYS A 162 -1.56 -18.62 -11.51
N ALA A 163 -1.36 -18.29 -10.22
CA ALA A 163 -0.11 -18.61 -9.52
C ALA A 163 0.07 -20.13 -9.37
N ILE A 164 -1.00 -20.86 -9.03
CA ILE A 164 -0.99 -22.32 -8.95
C ILE A 164 -0.76 -22.92 -10.34
N ASP A 165 -1.50 -22.49 -11.35
CA ASP A 165 -1.33 -22.95 -12.73
C ASP A 165 0.11 -22.75 -13.22
N TRP A 166 0.71 -21.60 -12.88
CA TRP A 166 2.10 -21.35 -13.20
C TRP A 166 3.04 -22.33 -12.51
N MET A 167 2.83 -22.61 -11.21
CA MET A 167 3.64 -23.57 -10.45
C MET A 167 3.45 -25.01 -10.96
N GLU A 168 2.27 -25.39 -11.44
CA GLU A 168 2.03 -26.72 -12.03
C GLU A 168 2.73 -26.91 -13.37
N ASN A 169 2.73 -25.88 -14.21
CA ASN A 169 3.25 -25.94 -15.58
C ASN A 169 4.73 -25.56 -15.70
N ARG A 170 5.40 -25.27 -14.57
CA ARG A 170 6.82 -24.91 -14.57
C ARG A 170 7.72 -26.10 -14.93
N ASP A 171 8.93 -25.84 -15.33
CA ASP A 171 10.00 -26.83 -15.41
C ASP A 171 10.38 -27.30 -14.00
N LYS A 172 9.91 -28.48 -13.62
CA LYS A 172 10.11 -29.04 -12.26
C LYS A 172 11.55 -29.45 -11.97
N SER A 173 12.43 -29.43 -12.98
CA SER A 173 13.88 -29.68 -12.80
C SER A 173 14.66 -28.46 -12.31
N LYS A 174 14.03 -27.26 -12.31
CA LYS A 174 14.66 -26.00 -11.91
C LYS A 174 14.03 -25.46 -10.65
N PRO A 175 14.83 -24.73 -9.82
CA PRO A 175 14.24 -23.90 -8.77
C PRO A 175 13.40 -22.79 -9.42
N PHE A 176 12.36 -22.36 -8.73
CA PHE A 176 11.49 -21.29 -9.24
C PHE A 176 11.51 -20.04 -8.37
N ALA A 177 11.24 -18.90 -8.98
CA ALA A 177 10.93 -17.65 -8.30
C ALA A 177 9.64 -17.07 -8.90
N LEU A 178 8.58 -17.08 -8.12
CA LEU A 178 7.26 -16.57 -8.50
C LEU A 178 6.87 -15.37 -7.64
N ILE A 179 6.54 -14.26 -8.30
CA ILE A 179 5.89 -13.10 -7.67
C ILE A 179 4.38 -13.21 -7.86
N VAL A 180 3.63 -13.12 -6.77
CA VAL A 180 2.16 -13.07 -6.74
C VAL A 180 1.75 -11.69 -6.26
N GLY A 181 1.34 -10.81 -7.17
CA GLY A 181 0.96 -9.44 -6.89
C GLY A 181 -0.56 -9.28 -6.79
N HIS A 182 -1.11 -9.20 -5.58
CA HIS A 182 -2.53 -8.91 -5.40
C HIS A 182 -2.85 -7.42 -5.60
N LYS A 183 -4.06 -7.13 -6.13
CA LYS A 183 -4.65 -5.79 -6.10
C LYS A 183 -5.12 -5.44 -4.68
N ALA A 184 -5.71 -6.40 -3.98
CA ALA A 184 -6.23 -6.19 -2.64
C ALA A 184 -5.10 -5.90 -1.63
N PRO A 185 -5.34 -5.01 -0.65
CA PRO A 185 -6.56 -4.24 -0.39
C PRO A 185 -6.59 -2.81 -0.98
N HIS A 186 -6.06 -2.58 -2.17
CA HIS A 186 -6.07 -1.26 -2.81
C HIS A 186 -7.50 -0.76 -3.11
N ARG A 187 -7.66 0.54 -3.04
CA ARG A 187 -8.85 1.30 -3.47
C ARG A 187 -9.25 0.96 -4.93
N ASN A 188 -10.52 0.91 -5.39
CA ASN A 188 -11.71 1.03 -4.55
C ASN A 188 -12.03 -0.35 -4.00
N TRP A 189 -12.23 -0.43 -2.73
CA TRP A 189 -12.38 -1.70 -2.03
C TRP A 189 -13.71 -2.38 -2.36
N ILE A 190 -13.69 -3.53 -3.02
CA ILE A 190 -14.88 -4.33 -3.30
C ILE A 190 -14.66 -5.74 -2.75
N PRO A 191 -15.16 -6.06 -1.55
CA PRO A 191 -15.04 -7.38 -0.95
C PRO A 191 -15.68 -8.46 -1.80
N ALA A 192 -15.16 -9.68 -1.79
CA ALA A 192 -15.89 -10.79 -2.40
C ALA A 192 -17.24 -11.04 -1.66
N PRO A 193 -18.33 -11.39 -2.37
CA PRO A 193 -19.67 -11.54 -1.77
C PRO A 193 -19.70 -12.43 -0.54
N ARG A 194 -18.91 -13.51 -0.54
CA ARG A 194 -18.79 -14.46 0.57
C ARG A 194 -18.29 -13.85 1.89
N HIS A 195 -17.71 -12.66 1.84
CA HIS A 195 -17.14 -11.98 3.02
C HIS A 195 -18.01 -10.85 3.58
N LEU A 196 -18.97 -10.33 2.82
CA LEU A 196 -19.75 -9.14 3.17
C LEU A 196 -20.43 -9.23 4.55
N LYS A 197 -21.09 -10.37 4.84
CA LYS A 197 -21.78 -10.57 6.12
C LYS A 197 -20.80 -10.63 7.30
N ALA A 198 -19.75 -11.44 7.16
CA ALA A 198 -18.78 -11.66 8.23
C ALA A 198 -18.01 -10.39 8.59
N VAL A 199 -17.60 -9.61 7.58
CA VAL A 199 -16.86 -8.38 7.81
C VAL A 199 -17.74 -7.29 8.43
N LYS A 200 -19.00 -7.14 8.01
CA LYS A 200 -19.95 -6.20 8.63
C LYS A 200 -20.15 -6.51 10.12
N GLU A 201 -20.34 -7.78 10.46
CA GLU A 201 -20.46 -8.21 11.86
C GLU A 201 -19.19 -7.92 12.67
N TYR A 202 -18.03 -8.19 12.11
CA TYR A 202 -16.75 -7.89 12.75
C TYR A 202 -16.55 -6.40 13.00
N VAL A 203 -16.70 -5.57 11.96
CA VAL A 203 -16.46 -4.14 12.04
C VAL A 203 -17.45 -3.44 12.99
N SER A 204 -18.65 -3.97 13.14
CA SER A 204 -19.62 -3.43 14.12
C SER A 204 -19.09 -3.42 15.56
N LYS A 205 -18.11 -4.26 15.88
CA LYS A 205 -17.48 -4.41 17.20
C LYS A 205 -16.19 -3.59 17.33
N LEU A 206 -15.68 -3.02 16.23
CA LEU A 206 -14.46 -2.22 16.24
C LEU A 206 -14.73 -0.80 16.73
N THR A 207 -13.71 -0.24 17.38
CA THR A 207 -13.66 1.17 17.76
C THR A 207 -12.72 1.91 16.81
N PRO A 208 -13.12 3.07 16.25
CA PRO A 208 -12.23 3.85 15.42
C PRO A 208 -11.01 4.35 16.22
N PRO A 209 -9.89 4.65 15.54
CA PRO A 209 -8.74 5.26 16.18
C PRO A 209 -9.15 6.52 16.96
N ASP A 210 -8.57 6.74 18.11
CA ASP A 210 -8.81 7.96 18.91
C ASP A 210 -8.34 9.24 18.20
N THR A 211 -7.41 9.09 17.25
CA THR A 211 -6.90 10.15 16.37
C THR A 211 -7.74 10.35 15.10
N LEU A 212 -8.92 9.70 14.97
CA LEU A 212 -9.81 9.86 13.80
C LEU A 212 -10.24 11.32 13.57
N MET A 213 -10.35 12.10 14.65
CA MET A 213 -10.66 13.52 14.61
C MET A 213 -9.43 14.32 15.06
N ASP A 214 -8.41 14.37 14.20
CA ASP A 214 -7.20 15.16 14.43
C ASP A 214 -7.37 16.59 13.90
N ASP A 215 -7.09 17.59 14.71
CA ASP A 215 -7.11 19.00 14.32
C ASP A 215 -5.78 19.50 13.77
N TYR A 216 -4.79 18.61 13.74
CA TYR A 216 -3.40 18.87 13.35
C TYR A 216 -2.71 19.99 14.14
N ALA A 217 -3.17 20.27 15.37
CA ALA A 217 -2.47 21.17 16.27
C ALA A 217 -1.07 20.61 16.58
N ASN A 218 -0.07 21.49 16.64
CA ASN A 218 1.34 21.11 16.85
C ASN A 218 1.92 20.13 15.80
N ARG A 219 1.33 20.10 14.62
CA ARG A 219 1.80 19.37 13.46
C ARG A 219 2.39 20.33 12.43
N PRO A 220 3.18 19.83 11.47
CA PRO A 220 3.56 20.64 10.32
C PRO A 220 2.34 21.24 9.62
N GLU A 221 2.44 22.52 9.23
CA GLU A 221 1.32 23.27 8.65
C GLU A 221 0.72 22.61 7.40
N PHE A 222 1.56 21.92 6.62
CA PHE A 222 1.10 21.24 5.41
C PHE A 222 0.05 20.13 5.67
N LEU A 223 0.02 19.53 6.88
CA LEU A 223 -1.00 18.50 7.19
C LEU A 223 -2.41 19.08 7.19
N ARG A 224 -2.59 20.35 7.53
CA ARG A 224 -3.89 21.04 7.45
C ARG A 224 -4.39 21.21 6.02
N HIS A 225 -3.49 21.11 5.04
CA HIS A 225 -3.79 21.23 3.61
C HIS A 225 -3.85 19.90 2.88
N ASN A 226 -3.71 18.77 3.58
CA ASN A 226 -3.82 17.45 2.98
C ASN A 226 -5.24 17.18 2.47
N ARG A 227 -5.36 16.21 1.56
CA ARG A 227 -6.64 15.77 0.99
C ARG A 227 -6.81 14.26 1.15
N GLN A 228 -6.56 13.79 2.38
CA GLN A 228 -6.65 12.38 2.77
C GLN A 228 -7.57 12.17 3.97
N SER A 229 -8.43 13.14 4.28
CA SER A 229 -9.33 13.03 5.43
C SER A 229 -10.43 11.99 5.17
N VAL A 230 -10.59 11.05 6.12
CA VAL A 230 -11.73 10.12 6.13
C VAL A 230 -13.04 10.88 6.12
N LEU A 231 -13.12 11.99 6.86
CA LEU A 231 -14.33 12.80 6.93
C LEU A 231 -14.58 13.61 5.66
N TRP A 232 -13.54 14.27 5.09
CA TRP A 232 -13.74 15.29 4.07
C TRP A 232 -13.44 14.83 2.65
N ASP A 233 -12.48 13.93 2.48
CA ASP A 233 -11.91 13.63 1.17
C ASP A 233 -12.31 12.26 0.63
N MET A 234 -12.78 11.33 1.47
CA MET A 234 -13.36 10.07 0.97
C MET A 234 -14.63 10.33 0.17
N CYS A 235 -14.70 9.75 -1.01
CA CYS A 235 -15.88 9.89 -1.89
C CYS A 235 -17.02 8.97 -1.41
N ASN A 236 -18.19 9.56 -1.15
CA ASN A 236 -19.37 8.80 -0.70
C ASN A 236 -19.74 7.65 -1.65
N TRP A 237 -19.51 7.83 -2.95
CA TRP A 237 -19.91 6.88 -3.98
C TRP A 237 -18.84 5.84 -4.28
N ASN A 238 -17.59 6.26 -4.34
CA ASN A 238 -16.48 5.42 -4.76
C ASN A 238 -15.77 4.71 -3.61
N ASP A 239 -15.75 5.33 -2.42
CA ASP A 239 -15.02 4.84 -1.27
C ASP A 239 -15.94 4.27 -0.18
N ASN A 240 -17.12 4.86 -0.01
CA ASN A 240 -18.11 4.41 0.97
C ASN A 240 -19.26 3.61 0.34
N HIS A 241 -19.31 3.53 -1.00
CA HIS A 241 -20.30 2.76 -1.77
C HIS A 241 -21.76 3.09 -1.42
N LEU A 242 -22.07 4.36 -1.12
CA LEU A 242 -23.44 4.78 -0.95
C LEU A 242 -24.15 4.83 -2.31
N MET A 243 -25.34 4.26 -2.38
CA MET A 243 -26.15 4.22 -3.60
C MET A 243 -26.89 5.54 -3.80
N GLN A 244 -26.30 6.46 -4.52
CA GLN A 244 -26.78 7.83 -4.67
C GLN A 244 -28.26 7.91 -5.08
N LYS A 245 -28.71 7.07 -6.02
CA LYS A 245 -30.10 7.05 -6.49
C LYS A 245 -31.11 6.77 -5.38
N MET A 246 -30.64 6.22 -4.26
CA MET A 246 -31.48 5.88 -3.10
C MET A 246 -31.48 6.94 -2.01
N ILE A 247 -30.60 7.95 -2.10
CA ILE A 247 -30.57 9.04 -1.13
C ILE A 247 -31.62 10.07 -1.54
N PRO A 248 -32.67 10.30 -0.72
CA PRO A 248 -33.67 11.31 -1.01
C PRO A 248 -33.05 12.69 -1.15
N PHE A 249 -33.62 13.51 -2.01
CA PHE A 249 -33.08 14.82 -2.37
C PHE A 249 -32.99 15.79 -1.17
N ASP A 250 -33.97 15.73 -0.26
CA ASP A 250 -33.94 16.47 1.00
C ASP A 250 -32.72 16.14 1.86
N VAL A 251 -32.39 14.85 1.99
CA VAL A 251 -31.20 14.38 2.71
C VAL A 251 -29.94 14.78 1.95
N MET A 252 -29.92 14.64 0.63
CA MET A 252 -28.76 14.99 -0.19
C MET A 252 -28.39 16.47 -0.09
N LYS A 253 -29.37 17.37 -0.07
CA LYS A 253 -29.14 18.82 0.12
C LYS A 253 -28.44 19.18 1.42
N GLU A 254 -28.61 18.39 2.46
CA GLU A 254 -27.97 18.62 3.75
C GLU A 254 -26.60 17.93 3.86
N ILE A 255 -26.46 16.74 3.28
CA ILE A 255 -25.21 15.98 3.31
C ILE A 255 -24.13 16.63 2.44
N VAL A 256 -24.48 17.01 1.22
CA VAL A 256 -23.54 17.55 0.24
C VAL A 256 -22.88 18.84 0.75
N PRO A 257 -23.62 19.85 1.28
CA PRO A 257 -22.97 21.05 1.81
C PRO A 257 -22.08 20.80 3.01
N LYS A 258 -22.44 19.85 3.86
CA LYS A 258 -21.72 19.63 5.13
C LYS A 258 -20.49 18.73 4.97
N TRP A 259 -20.53 17.73 4.08
CA TRP A 259 -19.53 16.65 4.07
C TRP A 259 -19.06 16.17 2.69
N ALA A 260 -19.52 16.79 1.60
CA ALA A 260 -19.05 16.49 0.25
C ALA A 260 -18.54 17.74 -0.50
N LEU A 261 -18.61 18.89 0.14
CA LEU A 261 -18.32 20.19 -0.47
C LEU A 261 -16.90 20.30 -1.00
N ARG A 262 -15.92 19.77 -0.26
CA ARG A 262 -14.51 19.93 -0.62
C ARG A 262 -14.20 19.30 -1.98
N GLY A 263 -14.71 18.11 -2.24
CA GLY A 263 -14.55 17.47 -3.55
C GLY A 263 -15.32 18.16 -4.69
N MET A 264 -16.32 18.98 -4.39
CA MET A 264 -17.07 19.77 -5.38
C MET A 264 -16.44 21.15 -5.63
N VAL A 265 -15.85 21.76 -4.61
CA VAL A 265 -15.03 22.98 -4.73
C VAL A 265 -13.84 22.72 -5.65
N ASP A 266 -13.18 21.61 -5.46
CA ASP A 266 -12.02 21.21 -6.26
C ASP A 266 -12.33 20.96 -7.74
N ARG A 267 -13.57 20.59 -8.05
CA ARG A 267 -14.07 20.42 -9.42
C ARG A 267 -14.62 21.72 -10.03
N GLY A 268 -14.45 22.85 -9.34
CA GLY A 268 -14.97 24.15 -9.79
C GLY A 268 -16.49 24.26 -9.80
N VAL A 269 -17.19 23.30 -9.16
CA VAL A 269 -18.66 23.33 -9.01
C VAL A 269 -19.09 24.39 -8.00
N PHE A 270 -18.24 24.63 -6.98
CA PHE A 270 -18.42 25.69 -6.00
C PHE A 270 -17.14 26.53 -5.84
N LYS A 271 -17.32 27.81 -5.50
CA LYS A 271 -16.20 28.67 -5.05
C LYS A 271 -16.01 28.51 -3.55
N ASP A 272 -14.77 28.57 -3.11
CA ASP A 272 -14.31 28.34 -1.72
C ASP A 272 -14.67 29.50 -0.76
N ASN A 273 -15.91 29.95 -0.72
CA ASN A 273 -16.35 31.11 0.10
C ASN A 273 -17.58 30.85 0.95
N GLY A 274 -17.69 29.66 1.55
CA GLY A 274 -18.59 29.49 2.68
C GLY A 274 -19.96 28.90 2.38
N GLY A 275 -20.09 28.03 1.40
CA GLY A 275 -21.29 27.23 1.26
C GLY A 275 -21.88 27.17 -0.15
N VAL A 276 -22.88 26.31 -0.28
CA VAL A 276 -23.66 26.21 -1.51
C VAL A 276 -24.50 27.50 -1.67
N PRO A 277 -24.42 28.21 -2.83
CA PRO A 277 -25.28 29.36 -3.07
C PRO A 277 -26.74 28.98 -2.88
N ALA A 278 -27.52 29.89 -2.28
CA ALA A 278 -28.96 29.66 -2.02
C ALA A 278 -29.76 29.38 -3.29
N ASP A 279 -29.31 29.89 -4.43
CA ASP A 279 -29.88 29.73 -5.77
C ASP A 279 -29.26 28.58 -6.58
N PHE A 280 -28.43 27.75 -5.96
CA PHE A 280 -27.78 26.65 -6.66
C PHE A 280 -28.77 25.66 -7.23
N ASN A 281 -28.72 25.47 -8.54
CA ASN A 281 -29.63 24.57 -9.24
C ASN A 281 -29.16 23.10 -9.10
N TRP A 282 -29.66 22.44 -8.07
CA TRP A 282 -29.39 21.04 -7.80
C TRP A 282 -29.79 20.09 -8.93
N ASP A 283 -30.83 20.43 -9.70
CA ASP A 283 -31.31 19.60 -10.82
C ASP A 283 -30.38 19.67 -12.03
N ALA A 284 -29.76 20.83 -12.28
CA ALA A 284 -28.77 21.01 -13.34
C ALA A 284 -27.43 20.32 -12.99
N HIS A 285 -27.12 20.20 -11.69
CA HIS A 285 -25.89 19.66 -11.17
C HIS A 285 -26.08 18.27 -10.52
N LYS A 286 -27.25 17.65 -10.71
CA LYS A 286 -27.38 16.20 -10.41
C LYS A 286 -26.21 15.52 -11.07
N PRO A 287 -25.32 14.85 -10.29
CA PRO A 287 -24.20 14.19 -10.87
C PRO A 287 -24.71 13.25 -11.95
N LYS A 288 -24.47 13.60 -13.21
CA LYS A 288 -24.58 12.64 -14.30
C LYS A 288 -23.46 11.68 -14.05
N PHE A 289 -23.72 10.63 -13.26
CA PHE A 289 -22.75 9.56 -13.16
C PHE A 289 -22.52 9.11 -14.57
N PRO A 290 -21.29 9.17 -15.08
CA PRO A 290 -20.97 8.35 -16.23
C PRO A 290 -21.38 6.94 -15.84
N ALA A 291 -21.92 6.19 -16.76
CA ALA A 291 -22.23 4.77 -16.61
C ALA A 291 -21.00 3.94 -16.16
N LYS A 292 -19.91 4.58 -15.90
CA LYS A 292 -18.59 4.12 -15.49
C LYS A 292 -18.07 4.85 -14.25
N ASN A 293 -18.85 5.08 -13.21
CA ASN A 293 -18.27 5.31 -11.90
C ASN A 293 -17.65 3.98 -11.41
N ASN A 294 -16.68 4.03 -10.52
CA ASN A 294 -15.97 2.83 -10.05
C ASN A 294 -16.91 1.77 -9.48
N PHE A 295 -18.09 2.17 -9.03
CA PHE A 295 -19.11 1.30 -8.53
C PHE A 295 -19.92 0.67 -9.69
N GLY A 296 -20.31 1.47 -10.68
CA GLY A 296 -20.92 0.99 -11.92
C GLY A 296 -20.00 0.12 -12.76
N TRP A 297 -18.69 0.34 -12.69
CA TRP A 297 -17.74 -0.49 -13.44
C TRP A 297 -17.70 -1.93 -12.95
N GLY A 298 -17.75 -2.14 -11.63
CA GLY A 298 -17.82 -3.49 -11.08
C GLY A 298 -19.14 -4.15 -11.42
N LEU A 299 -20.27 -3.48 -11.16
CA LEU A 299 -21.61 -4.04 -11.28
C LEU A 299 -22.03 -4.33 -12.72
N ASP A 300 -21.68 -3.47 -13.67
CA ASP A 300 -22.08 -3.62 -15.07
C ASP A 300 -21.40 -4.81 -15.76
N PHE A 301 -20.28 -5.28 -15.24
CA PHE A 301 -19.54 -6.42 -15.78
C PHE A 301 -19.75 -7.72 -14.99
N MET A 302 -20.49 -7.67 -13.87
CA MET A 302 -20.81 -8.85 -13.07
C MET A 302 -21.95 -9.65 -13.71
N ASP A 303 -21.99 -10.94 -13.41
CA ASP A 303 -23.18 -11.73 -13.67
C ASP A 303 -24.36 -11.22 -12.81
N PRO A 304 -25.62 -11.45 -13.25
CA PRO A 304 -26.78 -10.89 -12.57
C PRO A 304 -26.90 -11.28 -11.10
N GLY A 305 -26.56 -12.52 -10.74
CA GLY A 305 -26.66 -12.99 -9.36
C GLY A 305 -25.65 -12.33 -8.44
N THR A 306 -24.39 -12.21 -8.89
CA THR A 306 -23.35 -11.48 -8.15
C THR A 306 -23.71 -10.00 -8.00
N ARG A 307 -24.23 -9.38 -9.06
CA ARG A 307 -24.67 -7.97 -9.02
C ARG A 307 -25.78 -7.75 -8.00
N GLU A 308 -26.77 -8.62 -7.94
CA GLU A 308 -27.89 -8.53 -7.00
C GLU A 308 -27.41 -8.55 -5.55
N VAL A 309 -26.42 -9.39 -5.20
CA VAL A 309 -25.84 -9.44 -3.86
C VAL A 309 -25.22 -8.11 -3.45
N TYR A 310 -24.48 -7.44 -4.34
CA TYR A 310 -23.88 -6.15 -4.06
C TYR A 310 -24.93 -5.03 -3.99
N GLU A 311 -25.90 -5.03 -4.92
CA GLU A 311 -26.99 -4.06 -4.90
C GLU A 311 -27.78 -4.17 -3.59
N ASP A 312 -28.09 -5.36 -3.11
CA ASP A 312 -28.78 -5.55 -1.83
C ASP A 312 -27.94 -5.06 -0.64
N PHE A 313 -26.66 -5.42 -0.60
CA PHE A 313 -25.76 -5.01 0.49
C PHE A 313 -25.60 -3.48 0.58
N PHE A 314 -25.29 -2.84 -0.53
CA PHE A 314 -25.05 -1.40 -0.55
C PHE A 314 -26.34 -0.56 -0.52
N ASN A 315 -27.43 -1.09 -1.03
CA ASN A 315 -28.76 -0.52 -0.83
C ASN A 315 -29.14 -0.53 0.66
N THR A 316 -28.86 -1.62 1.35
CA THR A 316 -29.10 -1.73 2.79
C THR A 316 -28.25 -0.73 3.57
N ARG A 317 -26.94 -0.63 3.28
CA ARG A 317 -26.05 0.39 3.85
C ARG A 317 -26.62 1.80 3.65
N THR A 318 -27.08 2.10 2.46
CA THR A 318 -27.61 3.43 2.12
C THR A 318 -28.91 3.73 2.86
N LYS A 319 -29.84 2.76 2.99
CA LYS A 319 -31.07 2.90 3.77
C LYS A 319 -30.76 3.14 5.25
N GLU A 320 -29.91 2.32 5.84
CA GLU A 320 -29.46 2.47 7.24
C GLU A 320 -28.91 3.88 7.50
N PHE A 321 -28.11 4.40 6.56
CA PHE A 321 -27.58 5.77 6.64
C PHE A 321 -28.68 6.83 6.60
N VAL A 322 -29.60 6.77 5.62
CA VAL A 322 -30.70 7.73 5.48
C VAL A 322 -31.61 7.72 6.72
N GLU A 323 -31.91 6.54 7.26
CA GLU A 323 -32.70 6.38 8.47
C GLU A 323 -31.98 6.96 9.70
N ALA A 324 -30.68 6.69 9.86
CA ALA A 324 -29.88 7.24 10.95
C ALA A 324 -29.79 8.77 10.87
N PHE A 325 -29.63 9.32 9.66
CA PHE A 325 -29.59 10.76 9.43
C PHE A 325 -30.94 11.42 9.81
N ARG A 326 -32.07 10.89 9.31
CA ARG A 326 -33.41 11.38 9.63
C ARG A 326 -33.80 11.23 11.10
N ALA A 327 -33.28 10.20 11.76
CA ALA A 327 -33.48 10.00 13.20
C ALA A 327 -32.56 10.89 14.07
N GLY A 328 -31.78 11.79 13.47
CA GLY A 328 -30.87 12.69 14.18
C GLY A 328 -29.69 11.97 14.86
N LYS A 329 -29.31 10.79 14.39
CA LYS A 329 -28.14 10.02 14.92
C LYS A 329 -26.82 10.45 14.28
N VAL A 330 -26.89 11.27 13.23
CA VAL A 330 -25.73 11.81 12.49
C VAL A 330 -25.83 13.32 12.50
N GLN A 331 -25.39 13.94 13.58
CA GLN A 331 -25.51 15.39 13.79
C GLN A 331 -24.18 16.11 13.71
N THR A 332 -23.09 15.45 14.07
CA THR A 332 -21.77 16.04 14.19
C THR A 332 -20.80 15.48 13.14
N GLU A 333 -19.73 16.22 12.90
CA GLU A 333 -18.61 15.75 12.06
C GLU A 333 -18.05 14.41 12.54
N ARG A 334 -17.98 14.23 13.86
CA ARG A 334 -17.52 12.97 14.47
C ARG A 334 -18.45 11.81 14.13
N ASP A 335 -19.76 12.00 14.20
CA ASP A 335 -20.73 10.96 13.85
C ASP A 335 -20.54 10.51 12.40
N MET A 336 -20.38 11.48 11.50
CA MET A 336 -20.14 11.19 10.08
C MET A 336 -18.78 10.55 9.83
N ALA A 337 -17.73 11.00 10.49
CA ALA A 337 -16.39 10.39 10.38
C ALA A 337 -16.40 8.93 10.84
N VAL A 338 -17.07 8.63 11.95
CA VAL A 338 -17.21 7.26 12.48
C VAL A 338 -17.98 6.36 11.51
N LEU A 339 -19.04 6.85 10.88
CA LEU A 339 -19.78 6.09 9.88
C LEU A 339 -18.93 5.80 8.65
N ARG A 340 -18.29 6.83 8.09
CA ARG A 340 -17.40 6.67 6.93
C ARG A 340 -16.26 5.69 7.22
N TRP A 341 -15.65 5.80 8.40
CA TRP A 341 -14.62 4.90 8.86
C TRP A 341 -15.13 3.44 8.93
N ARG A 342 -16.35 3.19 9.45
CA ARG A 342 -16.93 1.85 9.50
C ARG A 342 -17.12 1.25 8.11
N TRP A 343 -17.71 2.01 7.18
CA TRP A 343 -17.89 1.53 5.80
C TRP A 343 -16.56 1.26 5.11
N TYR A 344 -15.59 2.16 5.33
CA TYR A 344 -14.22 1.98 4.86
C TYR A 344 -13.60 0.69 5.40
N MET A 345 -13.70 0.44 6.70
CA MET A 345 -13.18 -0.77 7.33
C MET A 345 -13.89 -2.04 6.85
N GLU A 346 -15.22 -2.01 6.65
CA GLU A 346 -15.97 -3.14 6.08
C GLU A 346 -15.42 -3.51 4.70
N ASP A 347 -15.25 -2.53 3.85
CA ASP A 347 -14.82 -2.76 2.48
C ASP A 347 -13.33 -3.15 2.42
N TYR A 348 -12.47 -2.45 3.15
CA TYR A 348 -11.02 -2.73 3.23
C TYR A 348 -10.74 -4.14 3.79
N LEU A 349 -11.23 -4.45 4.97
CA LEU A 349 -11.01 -5.74 5.63
C LEU A 349 -11.66 -6.90 4.85
N GLY A 350 -12.82 -6.65 4.23
CA GLY A 350 -13.48 -7.64 3.40
C GLY A 350 -12.65 -8.06 2.18
N THR A 351 -11.85 -7.15 1.61
CA THR A 351 -10.91 -7.52 0.53
C THR A 351 -9.73 -8.33 1.06
N LEU A 352 -9.25 -8.04 2.28
CA LEU A 352 -8.16 -8.80 2.92
C LEU A 352 -8.54 -10.23 3.27
N LEU A 353 -9.80 -10.52 3.58
CA LEU A 353 -10.25 -11.91 3.79
C LEU A 353 -10.01 -12.79 2.55
N SER A 354 -10.11 -12.22 1.35
CA SER A 354 -9.77 -12.94 0.12
C SER A 354 -8.27 -13.17 -0.03
N VAL A 355 -7.44 -12.23 0.42
CA VAL A 355 -5.98 -12.41 0.46
C VAL A 355 -5.59 -13.50 1.45
N ASP A 356 -6.23 -13.53 2.62
CA ASP A 356 -6.04 -14.58 3.62
C ASP A 356 -6.34 -15.98 3.06
N GLN A 357 -7.45 -16.12 2.32
CA GLN A 357 -7.78 -17.36 1.62
C GLN A 357 -6.73 -17.71 0.55
N SER A 358 -6.22 -16.73 -0.18
CA SER A 358 -5.14 -16.93 -1.15
C SER A 358 -3.88 -17.48 -0.48
N ILE A 359 -3.47 -16.90 0.64
CA ILE A 359 -2.30 -17.37 1.42
C ILE A 359 -2.51 -18.82 1.85
N SER A 360 -3.67 -19.14 2.44
CA SER A 360 -4.00 -20.51 2.84
C SER A 360 -3.88 -21.48 1.67
N THR A 361 -4.46 -21.12 0.53
CA THR A 361 -4.47 -21.94 -0.68
C THR A 361 -3.05 -22.17 -1.24
N LEU A 362 -2.22 -21.13 -1.26
CA LEU A 362 -0.84 -21.23 -1.74
C LEU A 362 0.04 -22.07 -0.79
N LEU A 363 -0.10 -21.90 0.53
CA LEU A 363 0.62 -22.72 1.51
C LEU A 363 0.20 -24.18 1.45
N ASP A 364 -1.11 -24.46 1.31
CA ASP A 364 -1.63 -25.82 1.13
C ASP A 364 -1.14 -26.47 -0.17
N TYR A 365 -0.98 -25.67 -1.23
CA TYR A 365 -0.37 -26.16 -2.46
C TYR A 365 1.07 -26.60 -2.23
N LEU A 366 1.88 -25.76 -1.57
CA LEU A 366 3.28 -26.10 -1.27
C LEU A 366 3.40 -27.36 -0.41
N ASP A 367 2.52 -27.54 0.59
CA ASP A 367 2.54 -28.72 1.45
C ASP A 367 2.16 -30.00 0.68
N ARG A 368 1.08 -29.95 -0.08
CA ARG A 368 0.59 -31.11 -0.86
C ARG A 368 1.58 -31.58 -1.93
N HIS A 369 2.43 -30.69 -2.43
CA HIS A 369 3.42 -31.02 -3.45
C HIS A 369 4.83 -31.22 -2.91
N GLY A 370 4.99 -31.27 -1.57
CA GLY A 370 6.30 -31.48 -0.94
C GLY A 370 7.29 -30.35 -1.18
N LEU A 371 6.81 -29.14 -1.47
CA LEU A 371 7.65 -27.96 -1.78
C LEU A 371 7.97 -27.12 -0.54
N SER A 372 7.23 -27.27 0.54
CA SER A 372 7.27 -26.39 1.72
C SER A 372 8.64 -26.31 2.39
N GLU A 373 9.38 -27.44 2.46
CA GLU A 373 10.70 -27.49 3.11
C GLU A 373 11.76 -26.71 2.32
N ASN A 374 11.62 -26.64 1.00
CA ASN A 374 12.57 -25.98 0.12
C ASN A 374 11.99 -24.74 -0.58
N THR A 375 11.07 -24.04 0.07
CA THR A 375 10.51 -22.78 -0.46
C THR A 375 10.58 -21.69 0.60
N LEU A 376 11.29 -20.60 0.26
CA LEU A 376 11.14 -19.32 0.97
C LEU A 376 9.85 -18.65 0.52
N VAL A 377 8.92 -18.45 1.46
CA VAL A 377 7.72 -17.65 1.25
C VAL A 377 7.95 -16.29 1.89
N ILE A 378 7.82 -15.22 1.12
CA ILE A 378 7.85 -13.83 1.58
C ILE A 378 6.46 -13.25 1.36
N TYR A 379 5.85 -12.72 2.40
CA TYR A 379 4.63 -11.94 2.34
C TYR A 379 4.92 -10.50 2.73
N VAL A 380 4.46 -9.55 1.92
CA VAL A 380 4.71 -8.12 2.14
C VAL A 380 3.59 -7.25 1.58
N GLY A 381 3.32 -6.10 2.24
CA GLY A 381 2.65 -4.96 1.59
C GLY A 381 3.65 -4.18 0.76
N ASP A 382 3.22 -3.49 -0.28
CA ASP A 382 4.14 -2.61 -1.02
C ASP A 382 4.45 -1.30 -0.27
N GLN A 383 3.55 -0.83 0.60
CA GLN A 383 3.75 0.19 1.63
C GLN A 383 2.71 0.03 2.74
N GLY A 384 2.79 0.87 3.76
CA GLY A 384 1.75 0.98 4.77
C GLY A 384 0.51 1.74 4.28
N PHE A 385 -0.50 1.86 5.14
CA PHE A 385 -1.77 2.48 4.80
C PHE A 385 -2.50 2.98 6.05
N TYR A 386 -3.07 4.19 6.01
CA TYR A 386 -3.87 4.73 7.12
C TYR A 386 -5.27 4.12 7.14
N LEU A 387 -5.70 3.71 8.32
CA LEU A 387 -7.05 3.19 8.58
C LEU A 387 -7.85 4.10 9.52
N GLY A 388 -7.68 5.41 9.35
CA GLY A 388 -8.33 6.44 10.17
C GLY A 388 -7.42 7.09 11.19
N GLU A 389 -6.20 6.60 11.40
CA GLU A 389 -5.22 7.26 12.25
C GLU A 389 -4.91 8.65 11.68
N HIS A 390 -4.74 9.63 12.54
CA HIS A 390 -4.61 11.04 12.17
C HIS A 390 -5.79 11.60 11.36
N GLY A 391 -6.96 10.95 11.38
CA GLY A 391 -8.09 11.27 10.53
C GLY A 391 -7.87 10.94 9.05
N LEU A 392 -6.80 10.23 8.70
CA LEU A 392 -6.36 10.00 7.32
C LEU A 392 -6.79 8.64 6.78
N TYR A 393 -6.85 8.55 5.45
CA TYR A 393 -6.83 7.32 4.66
C TYR A 393 -5.72 7.42 3.61
N ASP A 394 -5.44 6.32 2.88
CA ASP A 394 -4.37 6.28 1.87
C ASP A 394 -2.96 6.26 2.52
N LYS A 395 -1.91 6.79 1.90
CA LYS A 395 -0.48 6.66 2.22
C LYS A 395 0.28 7.97 1.98
N ARG A 396 1.55 7.94 1.67
CA ARG A 396 2.47 9.01 1.19
C ARG A 396 3.35 9.65 2.26
N TRP A 397 2.87 9.75 3.49
CA TRP A 397 3.62 10.41 4.57
C TRP A 397 4.68 9.51 5.21
N ILE A 398 5.70 10.12 5.83
CA ILE A 398 6.72 9.42 6.62
C ILE A 398 6.21 8.92 7.99
N PHE A 399 4.93 9.13 8.32
CA PHE A 399 4.35 8.61 9.55
C PHE A 399 4.27 7.07 9.51
N GLU A 400 4.28 6.48 10.70
CA GLU A 400 4.39 5.04 10.91
C GLU A 400 3.40 4.23 10.07
N GLN A 401 2.14 4.67 9.99
CA GLN A 401 1.06 3.94 9.30
C GLN A 401 1.27 3.84 7.78
N SER A 402 1.93 4.83 7.19
CA SER A 402 2.21 4.86 5.75
C SER A 402 3.60 4.30 5.41
N PHE A 403 4.57 4.54 6.29
CA PHE A 403 5.97 4.18 6.08
C PHE A 403 6.24 2.72 6.44
N ARG A 404 5.69 2.25 7.57
CA ARG A 404 5.79 0.86 8.01
C ARG A 404 4.85 -0.03 7.19
N MET A 405 5.29 -1.23 6.86
CA MET A 405 4.52 -2.17 6.05
C MET A 405 4.64 -3.59 6.61
N PRO A 406 3.63 -4.46 6.42
CA PRO A 406 3.71 -5.85 6.87
C PRO A 406 4.82 -6.60 6.14
N LEU A 407 5.55 -7.43 6.89
CA LEU A 407 6.52 -8.38 6.34
C LEU A 407 6.48 -9.66 7.18
N VAL A 408 6.28 -10.78 6.52
CA VAL A 408 6.45 -12.12 7.11
C VAL A 408 7.30 -12.95 6.17
N MET A 409 8.31 -13.65 6.73
CA MET A 409 9.13 -14.60 5.98
C MET A 409 9.01 -15.98 6.60
N ARG A 410 8.75 -16.98 5.77
CA ARG A 410 8.64 -18.39 6.18
C ARG A 410 9.53 -19.25 5.31
N TRP A 411 10.43 -19.98 5.97
CA TRP A 411 11.22 -21.04 5.33
C TRP A 411 11.49 -22.12 6.37
N LYS A 412 10.80 -23.24 6.24
CA LYS A 412 10.87 -24.33 7.21
C LYS A 412 12.30 -24.81 7.44
N GLY A 413 12.68 -24.94 8.71
CA GLY A 413 14.02 -25.36 9.10
C GLY A 413 15.15 -24.34 8.90
N ARG A 414 14.87 -23.17 8.32
CA ARG A 414 15.86 -22.11 8.07
C ARG A 414 15.52 -20.80 8.78
N ILE A 415 14.25 -20.44 8.81
CA ILE A 415 13.75 -19.28 9.56
C ILE A 415 13.05 -19.78 10.81
N ALA A 416 13.36 -19.19 11.96
CA ALA A 416 12.74 -19.55 13.23
C ALA A 416 11.24 -19.26 13.21
N PRO A 417 10.37 -20.26 13.44
CA PRO A 417 8.93 -20.07 13.42
C PRO A 417 8.42 -19.34 14.66
N GLY A 418 7.36 -18.53 14.50
CA GLY A 418 6.68 -17.81 15.58
C GLY A 418 7.47 -16.68 16.21
N VAL A 419 8.61 -16.29 15.63
CA VAL A 419 9.44 -15.16 16.11
C VAL A 419 8.88 -13.83 15.59
N ARG A 420 8.85 -12.83 16.47
CA ARG A 420 8.60 -11.43 16.11
C ARG A 420 9.89 -10.63 16.22
N SER A 421 10.39 -10.19 15.07
CA SER A 421 11.65 -9.43 14.98
C SER A 421 11.41 -7.93 15.17
N GLN A 422 12.21 -7.30 16.03
CA GLN A 422 12.26 -5.86 16.23
C GLN A 422 13.38 -5.19 15.41
N ALA A 423 14.00 -5.93 14.50
CA ALA A 423 15.03 -5.43 13.61
C ALA A 423 14.49 -4.36 12.65
N MET A 424 15.26 -3.28 12.46
CA MET A 424 14.96 -2.21 11.50
C MET A 424 15.31 -2.67 10.08
N VAL A 425 14.30 -3.04 9.29
CA VAL A 425 14.48 -3.56 7.92
C VAL A 425 13.73 -2.71 6.90
N GLN A 426 14.18 -2.73 5.65
CA GLN A 426 13.61 -1.92 4.58
C GLN A 426 13.39 -2.74 3.31
N ASN A 427 12.44 -2.37 2.47
CA ASN A 427 12.09 -3.12 1.26
C ASN A 427 13.24 -3.22 0.23
N ILE A 428 14.25 -2.36 0.29
CA ILE A 428 15.48 -2.49 -0.50
C ILE A 428 16.36 -3.67 -0.07
N ASP A 429 16.13 -4.23 1.13
CA ASP A 429 16.89 -5.37 1.68
C ASP A 429 16.45 -6.71 1.10
N TYR A 430 15.29 -6.76 0.43
CA TYR A 430 14.77 -8.04 -0.09
C TYR A 430 15.59 -8.58 -1.24
N ALA A 431 15.99 -7.74 -2.19
CA ALA A 431 16.78 -8.15 -3.34
C ALA A 431 18.13 -8.79 -2.93
N PRO A 432 18.99 -8.15 -2.11
CA PRO A 432 20.24 -8.79 -1.67
C PRO A 432 19.99 -10.05 -0.82
N THR A 433 18.91 -10.10 -0.02
CA THR A 433 18.53 -11.30 0.73
C THR A 433 18.22 -12.48 -0.18
N ILE A 434 17.37 -12.24 -1.19
CA ILE A 434 16.95 -13.25 -2.17
C ILE A 434 18.17 -13.77 -2.93
N LEU A 435 19.08 -12.89 -3.35
CA LEU A 435 20.27 -13.27 -4.09
C LEU A 435 21.26 -14.09 -3.24
N GLU A 436 21.43 -13.74 -1.97
CA GLU A 436 22.27 -14.52 -1.06
C GLU A 436 21.73 -15.95 -0.89
N ILE A 437 20.43 -16.09 -0.63
CA ILE A 437 19.76 -17.38 -0.48
C ILE A 437 19.84 -18.22 -1.76
N ALA A 438 19.74 -17.57 -2.92
CA ALA A 438 19.80 -18.22 -4.21
C ALA A 438 21.25 -18.57 -4.66
N GLY A 439 22.27 -18.16 -3.89
CA GLY A 439 23.66 -18.29 -4.31
C GLY A 439 24.03 -17.43 -5.52
N ALA A 440 23.29 -16.34 -5.73
CA ALA A 440 23.46 -15.41 -6.84
C ALA A 440 24.01 -14.04 -6.40
N ASN A 441 24.54 -13.93 -5.18
CA ASN A 441 25.08 -12.72 -4.56
C ASN A 441 26.55 -12.45 -5.00
N THR A 442 26.81 -12.47 -6.29
CA THR A 442 28.13 -12.10 -6.82
C THR A 442 28.46 -10.63 -6.54
N PRO A 443 29.75 -10.22 -6.47
CA PRO A 443 30.12 -8.82 -6.28
C PRO A 443 29.46 -7.88 -7.33
N GLU A 444 29.37 -8.31 -8.60
CA GLU A 444 28.71 -7.54 -9.65
C GLU A 444 27.22 -7.28 -9.34
N ASN A 445 26.54 -8.27 -8.77
CA ASN A 445 25.13 -8.17 -8.44
C ASN A 445 24.90 -7.29 -7.20
N VAL A 446 25.62 -7.57 -6.11
CA VAL A 446 25.39 -6.91 -4.81
C VAL A 446 25.86 -5.45 -4.82
N ASN A 447 26.97 -5.13 -5.50
CA ASN A 447 27.49 -3.75 -5.58
C ASN A 447 26.56 -2.78 -6.30
N THR A 448 25.53 -3.28 -7.01
CA THR A 448 24.50 -2.42 -7.61
C THR A 448 23.39 -2.05 -6.61
N MET A 449 23.33 -2.68 -5.44
CA MET A 449 22.26 -2.55 -4.46
C MET A 449 22.66 -1.66 -3.28
N GLU A 450 21.68 -1.11 -2.59
CA GLU A 450 21.84 -0.24 -1.42
C GLU A 450 21.34 -0.91 -0.14
N GLY A 451 20.49 -1.93 -0.29
CA GLY A 451 20.01 -2.75 0.78
C GLY A 451 21.07 -3.73 1.30
N VAL A 452 20.76 -4.39 2.39
CA VAL A 452 21.60 -5.43 3.02
C VAL A 452 20.81 -6.72 3.21
N SER A 453 21.49 -7.86 3.20
CA SER A 453 20.82 -9.15 3.40
C SER A 453 20.24 -9.30 4.81
N LEU A 454 19.04 -9.85 4.90
CA LEU A 454 18.33 -10.15 6.15
C LEU A 454 18.65 -11.55 6.70
N THR A 455 19.49 -12.34 6.02
CA THR A 455 19.85 -13.71 6.46
C THR A 455 20.40 -13.79 7.89
N PRO A 456 21.14 -12.78 8.42
CA PRO A 456 21.56 -12.79 9.82
C PRO A 456 20.43 -12.83 10.84
N LEU A 457 19.20 -12.40 10.45
CA LEU A 457 18.02 -12.36 11.32
C LEU A 457 17.28 -13.70 11.41
N PHE A 458 17.49 -14.63 10.48
CA PHE A 458 16.64 -15.80 10.27
C PHE A 458 16.55 -16.76 11.46
N ARG A 459 17.54 -16.80 12.33
CA ARG A 459 17.54 -17.71 13.48
C ARG A 459 16.90 -17.15 14.73
N THR A 460 17.11 -15.86 15.01
CA THR A 460 16.72 -15.25 16.27
C THR A 460 15.79 -14.04 16.08
N GLY A 461 15.71 -13.50 14.87
CA GLY A 461 15.03 -12.22 14.61
C GLY A 461 15.88 -11.00 15.00
N GLU A 462 17.12 -11.21 15.47
CA GLU A 462 17.97 -10.14 16.00
C GLU A 462 19.37 -10.22 15.41
N ALA A 463 19.94 -9.07 15.09
CA ALA A 463 21.36 -8.91 14.77
C ALA A 463 21.78 -7.44 15.02
N PRO A 464 22.98 -7.18 15.59
CA PRO A 464 23.41 -5.85 16.01
C PRO A 464 23.30 -4.78 14.91
N ALA A 465 23.59 -5.13 13.67
CA ALA A 465 23.52 -4.22 12.52
C ALA A 465 22.11 -3.69 12.21
N PHE A 466 21.06 -4.32 12.74
CA PHE A 466 19.65 -3.99 12.49
C PHE A 466 18.95 -3.38 13.72
N THR A 467 19.64 -3.22 14.84
CA THR A 467 18.99 -2.79 16.10
C THR A 467 18.56 -1.32 16.04
N ASP A 468 19.41 -0.44 15.53
CA ASP A 468 19.12 1.02 15.43
C ASP A 468 19.66 1.59 14.09
N ARG A 469 19.47 0.84 13.02
CA ARG A 469 19.85 1.23 11.68
C ARG A 469 18.91 2.34 11.19
N PRO A 470 19.41 3.54 10.83
CA PRO A 470 18.55 4.57 10.27
C PRO A 470 18.11 4.17 8.85
N LEU A 471 16.81 4.28 8.58
CA LEU A 471 16.18 3.91 7.31
C LEU A 471 15.75 5.16 6.57
N TYR A 472 16.40 5.44 5.44
CA TYR A 472 16.11 6.61 4.60
C TYR A 472 14.81 6.43 3.83
N TYR A 473 14.03 7.49 3.74
CA TYR A 473 12.74 7.58 3.05
C TYR A 473 12.67 8.83 2.19
N ALA A 474 12.03 8.76 1.02
CA ALA A 474 11.73 9.93 0.22
C ALA A 474 10.44 9.79 -0.59
N PHE A 475 9.62 10.83 -0.57
CA PHE A 475 8.41 10.98 -1.36
C PHE A 475 8.56 12.13 -2.35
N TYR A 476 8.22 11.90 -3.61
CA TYR A 476 8.58 12.78 -4.72
C TYR A 476 7.40 13.46 -5.41
N GLU A 477 6.17 12.92 -5.31
CA GLU A 477 5.01 13.50 -6.00
C GLU A 477 4.66 14.87 -5.42
N GLN A 478 4.43 15.86 -6.32
CA GLN A 478 3.88 17.14 -5.92
C GLN A 478 3.47 17.98 -7.16
N PRO A 479 2.23 18.55 -7.16
CA PRO A 479 1.14 18.15 -6.28
C PRO A 479 0.72 16.73 -6.65
N GLY A 480 0.73 15.84 -5.66
CA GLY A 480 0.21 14.48 -5.82
C GLY A 480 -1.30 14.44 -5.65
N GLU A 481 -1.86 13.24 -5.76
CA GLU A 481 -3.30 12.99 -5.68
C GLU A 481 -3.95 13.58 -4.41
N HIS A 482 -3.23 13.64 -3.30
CA HIS A 482 -3.75 14.09 -2.01
C HIS A 482 -3.08 15.35 -1.46
N ASN A 483 -2.46 16.11 -2.32
CA ASN A 483 -1.74 17.34 -1.95
C ASN A 483 -0.64 17.12 -0.89
N ALA A 484 -0.08 15.90 -0.83
CA ALA A 484 1.06 15.62 0.02
C ALA A 484 2.32 16.28 -0.58
N PRO A 485 3.08 17.09 0.18
CA PRO A 485 4.29 17.73 -0.32
C PRO A 485 5.44 16.72 -0.45
N ARG A 486 6.39 17.04 -1.31
CA ARG A 486 7.66 16.34 -1.34
C ARG A 486 8.35 16.45 -0.01
N HIS A 487 8.85 15.34 0.47
CA HIS A 487 9.62 15.28 1.70
C HIS A 487 10.56 14.09 1.68
N ASP A 488 11.65 14.21 2.38
CA ASP A 488 12.55 13.11 2.65
C ASP A 488 13.02 13.15 4.10
N GLY A 489 13.49 12.02 4.57
CA GLY A 489 13.88 11.89 5.97
C GLY A 489 14.33 10.48 6.29
N PHE A 490 14.22 10.12 7.54
CA PHE A 490 14.59 8.79 8.00
C PHE A 490 13.90 8.42 9.32
N ARG A 491 13.97 7.14 9.63
CA ARG A 491 13.48 6.53 10.85
C ARG A 491 14.63 5.82 11.55
N THR A 492 14.90 6.16 12.82
CA THR A 492 15.68 5.33 13.75
C THR A 492 14.71 4.57 14.65
N ARG A 493 15.21 3.76 15.57
CA ARG A 493 14.33 3.09 16.54
C ARG A 493 13.49 4.08 17.34
N ARG A 494 14.03 5.23 17.71
CA ARG A 494 13.36 6.23 18.55
C ARG A 494 12.76 7.38 17.75
N TYR A 495 13.46 7.93 16.77
CA TYR A 495 13.07 9.18 16.13
C TYR A 495 12.58 8.98 14.70
N THR A 496 11.52 9.71 14.35
CA THR A 496 11.14 9.99 12.95
C THR A 496 11.55 11.42 12.64
N PHE A 497 12.34 11.61 11.59
CA PHE A 497 12.85 12.90 11.17
C PHE A 497 12.61 13.14 9.69
N ALA A 498 12.13 14.32 9.30
CA ALA A 498 11.92 14.67 7.91
C ALA A 498 12.13 16.15 7.61
N HIS A 499 12.57 16.39 6.38
CA HIS A 499 12.61 17.70 5.75
C HIS A 499 11.45 17.80 4.75
N ILE A 500 10.57 18.79 4.96
CA ILE A 500 9.47 19.08 4.05
C ILE A 500 9.93 20.17 3.10
N TRP A 501 10.03 19.82 1.82
CA TRP A 501 10.60 20.69 0.82
C TRP A 501 9.69 21.86 0.46
N THR A 502 10.30 23.03 0.33
CA THR A 502 9.63 24.27 -0.09
C THR A 502 8.91 24.09 -1.43
N PRO A 503 7.73 24.72 -1.60
CA PRO A 503 7.06 24.78 -2.90
C PRO A 503 7.96 25.41 -3.96
N THR A 504 7.98 24.86 -5.16
CA THR A 504 8.64 25.46 -6.31
C THR A 504 7.98 26.82 -6.65
N GLN A 505 8.67 27.67 -7.44
CA GLN A 505 8.07 28.93 -7.91
C GLN A 505 6.78 28.71 -8.68
N GLU A 506 6.66 27.59 -9.40
CA GLU A 506 5.48 27.24 -10.16
C GLU A 506 4.31 26.85 -9.25
N GLU A 507 4.57 26.09 -8.19
CA GLU A 507 3.58 25.76 -7.17
C GLU A 507 3.07 27.02 -6.45
N ARG A 508 3.97 27.98 -6.16
CA ARG A 508 3.59 29.28 -5.60
C ARG A 508 2.71 30.09 -6.56
N ARG A 509 2.99 30.04 -7.88
CA ARG A 509 2.14 30.68 -8.90
C ARG A 509 0.75 30.03 -8.99
N SER A 510 0.65 28.73 -8.73
CA SER A 510 -0.64 28.01 -8.64
C SER A 510 -1.39 28.20 -7.33
N GLY A 511 -0.89 29.05 -6.43
CA GLY A 511 -1.58 29.41 -5.18
C GLY A 511 -1.18 28.53 -3.98
N VAL A 512 -0.21 27.65 -4.12
CA VAL A 512 0.29 26.85 -2.98
C VAL A 512 1.04 27.78 -2.01
N ARG A 513 0.52 27.89 -0.79
CA ARG A 513 1.14 28.65 0.32
C ARG A 513 1.56 27.67 1.40
N ARG A 514 2.87 27.47 1.57
CA ARG A 514 3.46 26.64 2.62
C ARG A 514 4.72 27.33 3.15
N PRO A 515 5.08 27.09 4.42
CA PRO A 515 6.37 27.55 4.97
C PRO A 515 7.55 27.05 4.15
N GLU A 516 8.62 27.80 4.16
CA GLU A 516 9.90 27.37 3.56
C GLU A 516 10.63 26.46 4.52
N ASN A 517 11.14 25.31 4.04
CA ASN A 517 12.00 24.40 4.79
C ASN A 517 11.46 24.01 6.16
N GLU A 518 10.32 23.35 6.18
CA GLU A 518 9.72 22.85 7.42
C GLU A 518 10.38 21.54 7.85
N TRP A 519 10.62 21.38 9.15
CA TRP A 519 11.20 20.17 9.71
C TRP A 519 10.20 19.44 10.60
N LEU A 520 10.25 18.12 10.54
CA LEU A 520 9.51 17.22 11.39
C LEU A 520 10.50 16.43 12.27
N LEU A 521 10.29 16.45 13.58
CA LEU A 521 10.96 15.57 14.54
C LEU A 521 9.91 14.98 15.49
N ILE A 522 9.86 13.67 15.57
CA ILE A 522 8.97 12.96 16.49
C ILE A 522 9.79 12.02 17.36
N ASP A 523 9.58 12.06 18.67
CA ASP A 523 10.12 11.11 19.64
C ASP A 523 9.12 9.96 19.83
N ASN A 524 9.27 8.90 19.08
CA ASN A 524 8.30 7.78 19.06
C ASN A 524 8.24 6.97 20.36
N GLU A 525 9.19 7.13 21.27
CA GLU A 525 9.11 6.53 22.60
C GLU A 525 8.17 7.31 23.51
N LYS A 526 8.15 8.63 23.37
CA LYS A 526 7.27 9.52 24.16
C LYS A 526 5.92 9.74 23.49
N ASP A 527 5.91 9.70 22.15
CA ASP A 527 4.75 9.95 21.30
C ASP A 527 4.59 8.84 20.25
N PRO A 528 4.20 7.63 20.64
CA PRO A 528 4.04 6.49 19.72
C PRO A 528 2.94 6.72 18.69
N LYS A 529 2.01 7.64 18.93
CA LYS A 529 0.95 8.02 17.98
C LYS A 529 1.38 9.13 17.02
N GLN A 530 2.59 9.65 17.19
CA GLN A 530 3.16 10.67 16.31
C GLN A 530 2.30 11.95 16.20
N MET A 531 1.78 12.42 17.34
CA MET A 531 0.88 13.57 17.42
C MET A 531 1.59 14.91 17.62
N HIS A 532 2.89 14.93 17.96
CA HIS A 532 3.61 16.13 18.32
C HIS A 532 4.90 16.29 17.51
N ASN A 533 5.01 17.40 16.78
CA ASN A 533 6.26 17.79 16.16
C ASN A 533 7.11 18.59 17.17
N VAL A 534 8.22 18.02 17.60
CA VAL A 534 9.15 18.64 18.56
C VAL A 534 10.35 19.31 17.89
N ALA A 535 10.32 19.53 16.58
CA ALA A 535 11.45 20.09 15.82
C ALA A 535 11.85 21.51 16.28
N THR A 536 10.91 22.27 16.87
CA THR A 536 11.15 23.64 17.37
C THR A 536 11.19 23.72 18.91
N ASP A 537 11.06 22.60 19.61
CA ASP A 537 11.13 22.56 21.06
C ASP A 537 12.60 22.73 21.51
N PRO A 538 12.93 23.74 22.33
CA PRO A 538 14.28 23.93 22.84
C PRO A 538 14.86 22.73 23.59
N ALA A 539 14.02 21.92 24.24
CA ALA A 539 14.45 20.70 24.94
C ALA A 539 14.99 19.63 23.96
N TYR A 540 14.68 19.72 22.68
CA TYR A 540 15.15 18.80 21.62
C TYR A 540 16.22 19.44 20.70
N ALA A 541 16.75 20.63 21.02
CA ALA A 541 17.70 21.32 20.14
C ALA A 541 18.96 20.50 19.82
N GLU A 542 19.52 19.79 20.79
CA GLU A 542 20.67 18.90 20.58
C GLU A 542 20.30 17.68 19.72
N VAL A 543 19.17 17.05 20.01
CA VAL A 543 18.63 15.93 19.22
C VAL A 543 18.40 16.38 17.78
N MET A 544 17.84 17.56 17.58
CA MET A 544 17.58 18.13 16.26
C MET A 544 18.87 18.29 15.44
N ASN A 545 19.96 18.74 16.08
CA ASN A 545 21.27 18.84 15.42
C ASN A 545 21.83 17.46 15.06
N GLN A 546 21.75 16.48 15.97
CA GLN A 546 22.16 15.10 15.70
C GLN A 546 21.35 14.48 14.54
N MET A 547 20.04 14.69 14.50
CA MET A 547 19.19 14.16 13.42
C MET A 547 19.51 14.82 12.08
N LYS A 548 19.83 16.11 12.04
CA LYS A 548 20.30 16.78 10.82
C LYS A 548 21.62 16.19 10.32
N GLU A 549 22.54 15.89 11.21
CA GLU A 549 23.81 15.27 10.85
C GLU A 549 23.59 13.87 10.22
N ILE A 550 22.80 13.02 10.86
CA ILE A 550 22.42 11.69 10.32
C ILE A 550 21.74 11.84 8.96
N TYR A 551 20.83 12.81 8.81
CA TYR A 551 20.14 13.08 7.55
C TYR A 551 21.12 13.40 6.42
N HIS A 552 22.11 14.27 6.65
CA HIS A 552 23.12 14.59 5.63
C HIS A 552 24.04 13.41 5.33
N GLN A 553 24.41 12.61 6.33
CA GLN A 553 25.19 11.38 6.15
C GLN A 553 24.43 10.35 5.28
N LEU A 554 23.13 10.15 5.52
CA LEU A 554 22.29 9.24 4.74
C LEU A 554 22.14 9.73 3.29
N ARG A 555 21.90 11.01 3.07
CA ARG A 555 21.82 11.59 1.74
C ARG A 555 23.13 11.42 0.97
N SER A 556 24.27 11.64 1.61
CA SER A 556 25.60 11.38 1.04
C SER A 556 25.79 9.90 0.72
N ARG A 557 25.53 9.02 1.68
CA ARG A 557 25.65 7.56 1.54
C ARG A 557 24.86 7.03 0.35
N TYR A 558 23.61 7.46 0.20
CA TYR A 558 22.72 7.01 -0.85
C TYR A 558 22.80 7.89 -2.11
N ARG A 559 23.75 8.84 -2.19
CA ARG A 559 23.96 9.71 -3.35
C ARG A 559 22.70 10.45 -3.77
N VAL A 560 21.93 10.92 -2.79
CA VAL A 560 20.72 11.69 -3.04
C VAL A 560 21.11 13.03 -3.65
N PRO A 561 20.59 13.43 -4.83
CA PRO A 561 20.87 14.72 -5.42
C PRO A 561 20.53 15.88 -4.47
N GLU A 562 21.32 16.95 -4.46
CA GLU A 562 21.19 18.06 -3.51
C GLU A 562 19.75 18.60 -3.43
N ASN A 563 19.11 18.80 -4.57
CA ASN A 563 17.76 19.33 -4.68
C ASN A 563 16.66 18.26 -4.82
N CYS A 564 16.94 17.01 -4.49
CA CYS A 564 15.98 15.90 -4.53
C CYS A 564 15.44 15.64 -3.11
N PRO A 565 14.14 15.49 -2.91
CA PRO A 565 13.04 15.46 -3.89
C PRO A 565 12.53 16.83 -4.38
N GLY A 566 13.13 17.94 -3.94
CA GLY A 566 12.63 19.31 -4.19
C GLY A 566 12.46 19.70 -5.67
N ASN A 567 13.27 19.18 -6.60
CA ASN A 567 13.26 19.53 -8.04
C ASN A 567 12.81 18.36 -8.93
N GLY A 568 11.99 17.47 -8.42
CA GLY A 568 11.41 16.41 -9.28
C GLY A 568 10.66 17.02 -10.48
N PRO A 569 10.55 16.30 -11.61
CA PRO A 569 9.77 16.77 -12.74
C PRO A 569 8.34 17.07 -12.31
N ARG A 570 7.73 18.09 -12.94
CA ARG A 570 6.32 18.38 -12.78
C ARG A 570 5.53 17.16 -13.22
N ILE A 571 4.60 16.69 -12.40
CA ILE A 571 3.55 15.79 -12.88
C ILE A 571 2.64 16.65 -13.76
N PRO A 572 2.59 16.42 -15.10
CA PRO A 572 1.71 17.20 -15.97
C PRO A 572 0.28 17.05 -15.46
N ASP A 573 -0.46 18.15 -15.44
CA ASP A 573 -1.83 18.30 -14.99
C ASP A 573 -2.55 16.98 -14.66
N PHE A 574 -2.37 16.51 -13.44
CA PHE A 574 -3.11 15.38 -12.94
C PHE A 574 -4.58 15.82 -12.89
N LYS A 575 -5.34 15.48 -13.92
CA LYS A 575 -6.79 15.55 -13.86
C LYS A 575 -7.24 14.29 -13.15
N PRO A 576 -7.70 14.39 -11.90
CA PRO A 576 -8.27 13.23 -11.23
C PRO A 576 -9.34 12.63 -12.12
N SER A 577 -9.23 11.37 -12.42
CA SER A 577 -10.24 10.63 -13.20
C SER A 577 -11.41 10.22 -12.29
N TRP A 578 -12.00 11.21 -11.60
CA TRP A 578 -13.21 11.00 -10.80
C TRP A 578 -14.47 11.08 -11.65
#